data_c14436ffea3c14fde12cf488c14d80ff
#
_entry.id   c14436ffea3c14fde12cf488c14d80ff
#
_cell.length_a   1.000
_cell.length_b   1.000
_cell.length_c   1.000
_cell.angle_alpha   90.00
_cell.angle_beta   90.00
_cell.angle_gamma   90.00
#
_symmetry.space_group_name_H-M   'P 1'
#
loop_
_entity.id
_entity.type
_entity.pdbx_description
1 polymer ?
#
loop_
_entity_poly.entity_id
_entity_poly.type
_entity_poly.pdbx_seq_one_letter_code
_entity_poly.pdbx_strand_id
1 'polypeptide(L)'
;MPNVIDRSRAEALIREQVVPTIFQDAPKNSTVMQLGRKLPNMTSKQTRVPVLSMLPLAYWVNGDTGFKQTSRQAWENVYLTAAELAVIVPIPEAVLADADFDILGEVTPRVNEAVGMRVDQAVLFGINRPAEWQNDIITAARQAGNNVSGGITYDTLMGEDGLLSKVENCGYAVDGVVAAMTAKASLRGIKDENGHPLYTKDMQGATPYALDGAPMFFPENGSFDTSVARMVAGNFKQLVYAIRQDIDVKILDQAVIQDPATKDIVFNLAQQDMIALRVTFRMGWALPNPATRLNDGRVNVPFAYIEAATAYTTQSVTFTVKSASKAVEGAAVNVNGSIKKTGADGTAVFDLRAGDYPYSVQADGCRPTTGTVTVADAAVPVAVTLAKA
;
A
#
# COMPACT_ATOMS: atom_id res chain seq x y z
N MET A 1 -0.77 57.56 -41.83
CA MET A 1 -1.16 56.85 -40.57
C MET A 1 0.09 56.63 -39.78
N PRO A 2 0.21 56.99 -38.52
CA PRO A 2 1.43 56.71 -37.77
C PRO A 2 1.57 55.20 -37.59
N ASN A 3 2.73 54.67 -37.97
CA ASN A 3 3.11 53.27 -37.71
C ASN A 3 3.34 53.11 -36.21
N VAL A 4 2.30 52.70 -35.50
CA VAL A 4 2.41 52.33 -34.09
C VAL A 4 2.91 50.90 -34.02
N ILE A 5 3.97 50.63 -33.26
CA ILE A 5 4.42 49.32 -32.93
C ILE A 5 3.38 48.68 -32.01
N ASP A 6 2.53 47.83 -32.54
CA ASP A 6 1.50 47.12 -31.81
C ASP A 6 2.08 45.96 -31.02
N ARG A 7 1.44 45.63 -29.89
CA ARG A 7 1.88 44.53 -28.96
C ARG A 7 2.05 43.21 -29.67
N SER A 8 1.19 42.90 -30.65
CA SER A 8 1.28 41.69 -31.48
C SER A 8 2.52 41.66 -32.39
N ARG A 9 3.12 42.80 -32.73
CA ARG A 9 4.35 42.89 -33.54
C ARG A 9 5.63 42.95 -32.70
N ALA A 10 5.48 43.24 -31.38
CA ALA A 10 6.58 43.31 -30.43
C ALA A 10 6.61 42.06 -29.49
N GLU A 11 5.78 41.06 -29.74
CA GLU A 11 5.59 39.90 -28.84
C GLU A 11 6.92 39.15 -28.61
N ALA A 12 7.78 39.04 -29.63
CA ALA A 12 9.10 38.43 -29.50
C ALA A 12 10.10 39.25 -28.64
N LEU A 13 9.79 40.53 -28.34
CA LEU A 13 10.63 41.41 -27.53
C LEU A 13 10.10 41.58 -26.11
N ILE A 14 8.87 41.11 -25.84
CA ILE A 14 8.26 41.14 -24.51
C ILE A 14 8.79 39.93 -23.72
N ARG A 15 9.64 40.18 -22.76
CA ARG A 15 10.13 39.14 -21.87
C ARG A 15 8.94 38.66 -20.97
N GLU A 16 8.64 37.40 -21.07
CA GLU A 16 7.78 36.75 -20.07
C GLU A 16 8.54 36.67 -18.73
N GLN A 17 7.92 37.11 -17.67
CA GLN A 17 8.47 36.94 -16.33
C GLN A 17 8.10 35.55 -15.85
N VAL A 18 9.07 34.62 -15.88
CA VAL A 18 8.90 33.31 -15.28
C VAL A 18 9.15 33.43 -13.77
N VAL A 19 8.22 32.98 -12.98
CA VAL A 19 8.40 32.87 -11.52
C VAL A 19 9.35 31.68 -11.29
N PRO A 20 10.53 31.87 -10.64
CA PRO A 20 11.54 30.81 -10.49
C PRO A 20 11.13 29.77 -9.43
N THR A 21 9.88 29.75 -9.00
CA THR A 21 9.35 28.83 -7.99
C THR A 21 8.25 27.99 -8.59
N ILE A 22 8.42 26.67 -8.53
CA ILE A 22 7.38 25.73 -8.95
C ILE A 22 6.25 25.75 -7.90
N PHE A 23 5.04 26.08 -8.33
CA PHE A 23 3.86 26.05 -7.48
C PHE A 23 3.36 24.61 -7.37
N GLN A 24 3.60 23.97 -6.23
CA GLN A 24 3.19 22.59 -5.94
C GLN A 24 2.87 22.41 -4.46
N ASP A 25 2.05 21.40 -4.16
CA ASP A 25 1.78 21.02 -2.78
C ASP A 25 3.01 20.41 -2.08
N ALA A 26 3.05 20.57 -0.76
CA ALA A 26 4.07 19.92 0.05
C ALA A 26 3.98 18.39 -0.08
N PRO A 27 5.12 17.67 -0.16
CA PRO A 27 5.11 16.21 -0.26
C PRO A 27 4.46 15.59 0.99
N LYS A 28 3.66 14.56 0.77
CA LYS A 28 2.88 13.89 1.81
C LYS A 28 3.58 12.62 2.28
N ASN A 29 3.67 12.43 3.57
CA ASN A 29 4.31 11.27 4.17
C ASN A 29 3.39 10.04 4.20
N SER A 30 3.99 8.85 4.40
CA SER A 30 3.26 7.61 4.61
C SER A 30 2.44 7.64 5.90
N THR A 31 1.15 7.36 5.79
CA THR A 31 0.23 7.26 6.94
C THR A 31 0.53 6.03 7.80
N VAL A 32 0.85 4.91 7.17
CA VAL A 32 1.21 3.67 7.87
C VAL A 32 2.47 3.84 8.73
N MET A 33 3.49 4.53 8.20
CA MET A 33 4.72 4.79 8.96
C MET A 33 4.52 5.78 10.10
N GLN A 34 3.54 6.67 10.01
CA GLN A 34 3.19 7.60 11.10
C GLN A 34 2.45 6.91 12.24
N LEU A 35 1.54 5.99 11.92
CA LEU A 35 0.67 5.32 12.88
C LEU A 35 1.30 4.06 13.47
N GLY A 36 2.04 3.32 12.65
CA GLY A 36 2.67 2.05 13.02
C GLY A 36 3.83 2.22 13.99
N ARG A 37 4.11 1.16 14.74
CA ARG A 37 5.22 1.11 15.69
C ARG A 37 6.53 0.77 14.98
N LYS A 38 7.47 1.72 14.97
CA LYS A 38 8.81 1.48 14.45
C LYS A 38 9.63 0.62 15.41
N LEU A 39 10.20 -0.47 14.90
CA LEU A 39 11.20 -1.28 15.59
C LEU A 39 12.63 -0.79 15.27
N PRO A 40 13.66 -1.25 16.01
CA PRO A 40 15.04 -1.01 15.64
C PRO A 40 15.34 -1.44 14.19
N ASN A 41 16.29 -0.75 13.56
CA ASN A 41 16.65 -1.03 12.17
C ASN A 41 17.15 -2.47 11.99
N MET A 42 16.77 -3.08 10.86
CA MET A 42 17.13 -4.44 10.53
C MET A 42 18.60 -4.54 10.11
N THR A 43 19.33 -5.49 10.66
CA THR A 43 20.72 -5.79 10.27
C THR A 43 20.80 -6.89 9.20
N SER A 44 19.75 -7.70 9.04
CA SER A 44 19.67 -8.81 8.08
C SER A 44 18.40 -8.69 7.22
N LYS A 45 18.28 -9.49 6.15
CA LYS A 45 17.08 -9.54 5.29
C LYS A 45 15.83 -9.90 6.08
N GLN A 46 15.98 -10.73 7.11
CA GLN A 46 14.88 -11.21 7.94
C GLN A 46 15.18 -10.96 9.42
N THR A 47 14.20 -10.42 10.15
CA THR A 47 14.28 -10.19 11.59
C THR A 47 13.16 -10.97 12.28
N ARG A 48 13.54 -11.71 13.32
CA ARG A 48 12.61 -12.48 14.13
C ARG A 48 12.12 -11.65 15.31
N VAL A 49 10.80 -11.59 15.47
CA VAL A 49 10.16 -10.96 16.63
C VAL A 49 9.47 -12.05 17.44
N PRO A 50 9.92 -12.33 18.68
CA PRO A 50 9.21 -13.26 19.55
C PRO A 50 7.89 -12.65 19.99
N VAL A 51 6.81 -13.40 19.88
CA VAL A 51 5.45 -12.98 20.22
C VAL A 51 4.85 -13.97 21.20
N LEU A 52 4.17 -13.45 22.21
CA LEU A 52 3.48 -14.26 23.20
C LEU A 52 2.25 -14.91 22.56
N SER A 53 2.21 -16.24 22.51
CA SER A 53 1.12 -17.01 21.89
C SER A 53 0.17 -17.64 22.91
N MET A 54 0.60 -17.77 24.19
CA MET A 54 -0.23 -18.31 25.26
C MET A 54 0.10 -17.64 26.58
N LEU A 55 -0.93 -17.29 27.33
CA LEU A 55 -0.82 -16.65 28.64
C LEU A 55 -1.02 -17.68 29.76
N PRO A 56 -0.26 -17.59 30.88
CA PRO A 56 -0.48 -18.43 32.02
C PRO A 56 -1.83 -18.12 32.71
N LEU A 57 -2.51 -19.15 33.18
CA LEU A 57 -3.75 -19.04 33.95
C LEU A 57 -3.46 -19.17 35.45
N ALA A 58 -4.13 -18.37 36.24
CA ALA A 58 -4.13 -18.48 37.71
C ALA A 58 -5.37 -19.22 38.18
N TYR A 59 -5.24 -20.04 39.23
CA TYR A 59 -6.30 -20.84 39.79
C TYR A 59 -6.44 -20.54 41.26
N TRP A 60 -7.68 -20.52 41.74
CA TRP A 60 -7.97 -20.44 43.17
C TRP A 60 -7.70 -21.81 43.83
N VAL A 61 -7.04 -21.82 44.97
CA VAL A 61 -6.75 -23.02 45.76
C VAL A 61 -7.81 -23.15 46.83
N ASN A 62 -8.48 -24.30 46.91
CA ASN A 62 -9.46 -24.58 47.93
C ASN A 62 -8.80 -25.12 49.21
N GLY A 63 -8.95 -24.39 50.32
CA GLY A 63 -8.45 -24.76 51.65
C GLY A 63 -6.93 -24.65 51.80
N ASP A 64 -6.44 -24.85 52.99
CA ASP A 64 -5.04 -24.64 53.37
C ASP A 64 -4.11 -25.70 52.79
N THR A 65 -4.62 -26.87 52.39
CA THR A 65 -3.86 -28.01 51.84
C THR A 65 -4.16 -28.30 50.39
N GLY A 66 -4.86 -27.38 49.68
CA GLY A 66 -5.22 -27.56 48.27
C GLY A 66 -4.02 -27.61 47.33
N PHE A 67 -4.08 -28.47 46.30
CA PHE A 67 -3.02 -28.60 45.31
C PHE A 67 -2.96 -27.37 44.41
N LYS A 68 -1.75 -26.84 44.19
CA LYS A 68 -1.46 -25.77 43.21
C LYS A 68 -1.36 -26.37 41.82
N GLN A 69 -2.13 -25.80 40.90
CA GLN A 69 -2.12 -26.25 39.51
C GLN A 69 -0.99 -25.55 38.71
N THR A 70 -0.44 -26.27 37.73
CA THR A 70 0.56 -25.71 36.82
C THR A 70 -0.11 -25.06 35.63
N SER A 71 0.46 -23.97 35.15
CA SER A 71 0.03 -23.31 33.92
C SER A 71 1.22 -23.17 32.98
N ARG A 72 0.95 -23.05 31.69
CA ARG A 72 1.96 -22.91 30.63
C ARG A 72 1.91 -21.54 30.02
N GLN A 73 3.08 -21.09 29.55
CA GLN A 73 3.24 -19.90 28.71
C GLN A 73 4.01 -20.33 27.46
N ALA A 74 3.61 -19.81 26.32
CA ALA A 74 4.26 -20.13 25.04
C ALA A 74 4.55 -18.85 24.26
N TRP A 75 5.60 -18.94 23.45
CA TRP A 75 6.02 -17.88 22.53
C TRP A 75 6.11 -18.47 21.13
N GLU A 76 5.79 -17.67 20.16
CA GLU A 76 5.97 -17.95 18.76
C GLU A 76 6.78 -16.84 18.09
N ASN A 77 7.28 -17.11 16.90
CA ASN A 77 8.08 -16.14 16.17
C ASN A 77 7.30 -15.59 14.98
N VAL A 78 7.26 -14.26 14.89
CA VAL A 78 6.82 -13.55 13.69
C VAL A 78 8.05 -13.00 12.99
N TYR A 79 8.11 -13.15 11.69
CA TYR A 79 9.25 -12.72 10.88
C TYR A 79 8.89 -11.49 10.08
N LEU A 80 9.76 -10.46 10.19
CA LEU A 80 9.76 -9.32 9.29
C LEU A 80 10.76 -9.61 8.18
N THR A 81 10.30 -9.62 6.94
CA THR A 81 11.17 -9.77 5.77
C THR A 81 11.31 -8.44 5.06
N ALA A 82 12.57 -7.97 4.91
CA ALA A 82 12.84 -6.72 4.21
C ALA A 82 12.66 -6.91 2.71
N ALA A 83 11.77 -6.12 2.12
CA ALA A 83 11.62 -5.98 0.67
C ALA A 83 12.23 -4.66 0.20
N GLU A 84 12.65 -4.63 -1.04
CA GLU A 84 13.25 -3.45 -1.68
C GLU A 84 12.21 -2.75 -2.55
N LEU A 85 12.10 -1.45 -2.36
CA LEU A 85 11.38 -0.54 -3.22
C LEU A 85 12.42 0.37 -3.90
N ALA A 86 12.37 0.45 -5.22
CA ALA A 86 13.31 1.26 -5.99
C ALA A 86 12.60 2.02 -7.10
N VAL A 87 13.12 3.18 -7.43
CA VAL A 87 12.70 3.99 -8.58
C VAL A 87 13.93 4.56 -9.27
N ILE A 88 13.86 4.66 -10.58
CA ILE A 88 14.89 5.32 -11.40
C ILE A 88 14.20 6.41 -12.22
N VAL A 89 14.68 7.63 -12.10
CA VAL A 89 14.19 8.80 -12.85
C VAL A 89 15.30 9.28 -13.78
N PRO A 90 15.23 9.01 -15.09
CA PRO A 90 16.20 9.52 -16.06
C PRO A 90 15.90 10.98 -16.39
N ILE A 91 16.94 11.82 -16.46
CA ILE A 91 16.86 13.26 -16.74
C ILE A 91 17.95 13.61 -17.74
N PRO A 92 17.65 14.29 -18.88
CA PRO A 92 18.66 14.77 -19.81
C PRO A 92 19.55 15.85 -19.16
N GLU A 93 20.87 15.80 -19.39
CA GLU A 93 21.81 16.78 -18.84
C GLU A 93 21.54 18.20 -19.38
N ALA A 94 21.14 18.32 -20.65
CA ALA A 94 20.76 19.59 -21.24
C ALA A 94 19.62 20.27 -20.44
N VAL A 95 18.62 19.50 -19.98
CA VAL A 95 17.50 20.04 -19.18
C VAL A 95 17.99 20.55 -17.83
N LEU A 96 18.97 19.89 -17.22
CA LEU A 96 19.56 20.33 -15.95
C LEU A 96 20.43 21.58 -16.13
N ALA A 97 21.15 21.68 -17.26
CA ALA A 97 21.99 22.82 -17.54
C ALA A 97 21.19 24.09 -17.91
N ASP A 98 20.04 23.90 -18.60
CA ASP A 98 19.21 25.01 -19.10
C ASP A 98 18.11 25.42 -18.11
N ALA A 99 17.91 24.66 -17.03
CA ALA A 99 16.86 24.95 -16.05
C ALA A 99 17.25 26.10 -15.12
N ASP A 100 16.33 27.04 -14.93
CA ASP A 100 16.47 28.17 -13.98
C ASP A 100 16.28 27.76 -12.51
N PHE A 101 16.00 26.49 -12.22
CA PHE A 101 15.70 25.97 -10.88
C PHE A 101 16.34 24.59 -10.66
N ASP A 102 16.53 24.21 -9.39
CA ASP A 102 17.10 22.92 -8.99
C ASP A 102 16.10 21.76 -9.19
N ILE A 103 16.15 21.12 -10.36
CA ILE A 103 15.30 19.97 -10.70
C ILE A 103 15.54 18.80 -9.75
N LEU A 104 16.79 18.53 -9.35
CA LEU A 104 17.10 17.41 -8.45
C LEU A 104 16.51 17.63 -7.04
N GLY A 105 16.59 18.88 -6.56
CA GLY A 105 15.96 19.29 -5.30
C GLY A 105 14.43 19.15 -5.31
N GLU A 106 13.79 19.35 -6.47
CA GLU A 106 12.34 19.19 -6.62
C GLU A 106 11.90 17.73 -6.81
N VAL A 107 12.67 16.92 -7.52
CA VAL A 107 12.33 15.52 -7.79
C VAL A 107 12.46 14.66 -6.53
N THR A 108 13.48 14.87 -5.70
CA THR A 108 13.75 14.04 -4.52
C THR A 108 12.56 13.97 -3.54
N PRO A 109 11.93 15.08 -3.12
CA PRO A 109 10.76 15.03 -2.24
C PRO A 109 9.58 14.28 -2.87
N ARG A 110 9.36 14.41 -4.18
CA ARG A 110 8.27 13.71 -4.88
C ARG A 110 8.51 12.21 -4.99
N VAL A 111 9.74 11.79 -5.14
CA VAL A 111 10.10 10.38 -5.08
C VAL A 111 9.87 9.81 -3.67
N ASN A 112 10.21 10.58 -2.63
CA ASN A 112 9.95 10.16 -1.25
C ASN A 112 8.44 10.00 -0.97
N GLU A 113 7.62 10.93 -1.48
CA GLU A 113 6.15 10.82 -1.43
C GLU A 113 5.67 9.55 -2.15
N ALA A 114 6.18 9.28 -3.35
CA ALA A 114 5.83 8.07 -4.11
C ALA A 114 6.22 6.77 -3.38
N VAL A 115 7.36 6.75 -2.69
CA VAL A 115 7.78 5.64 -1.82
C VAL A 115 6.78 5.46 -0.68
N GLY A 116 6.42 6.53 0.02
CA GLY A 116 5.43 6.51 1.10
C GLY A 116 4.06 6.02 0.62
N MET A 117 3.60 6.49 -0.54
CA MET A 117 2.35 6.04 -1.16
C MET A 117 2.36 4.52 -1.44
N ARG A 118 3.46 4.00 -2.00
CA ARG A 118 3.58 2.55 -2.30
C ARG A 118 3.62 1.70 -1.05
N VAL A 119 4.27 2.17 0.02
CA VAL A 119 4.26 1.49 1.33
C VAL A 119 2.83 1.40 1.86
N ASP A 120 2.10 2.51 1.89
CA ASP A 120 0.72 2.55 2.36
C ASP A 120 -0.18 1.62 1.54
N GLN A 121 -0.08 1.65 0.21
CA GLN A 121 -0.84 0.78 -0.69
C GLN A 121 -0.56 -0.71 -0.46
N ALA A 122 0.71 -1.08 -0.27
CA ALA A 122 1.09 -2.47 -0.05
C ALA A 122 0.64 -3.00 1.31
N VAL A 123 0.72 -2.18 2.37
CA VAL A 123 0.39 -2.58 3.75
C VAL A 123 -1.12 -2.58 3.98
N LEU A 124 -1.84 -1.54 3.53
CA LEU A 124 -3.28 -1.42 3.74
C LEU A 124 -4.08 -2.30 2.78
N PHE A 125 -3.76 -2.25 1.49
CA PHE A 125 -4.59 -2.80 0.41
C PHE A 125 -3.94 -3.95 -0.37
N GLY A 126 -2.68 -4.29 -0.10
CA GLY A 126 -1.96 -5.36 -0.80
C GLY A 126 -1.60 -5.03 -2.27
N ILE A 127 -1.73 -3.76 -2.68
CA ILE A 127 -1.42 -3.34 -4.06
C ILE A 127 0.10 -3.43 -4.27
N ASN A 128 0.53 -4.22 -5.24
CA ASN A 128 1.94 -4.48 -5.56
C ASN A 128 2.76 -4.98 -4.34
N ARG A 129 2.10 -5.69 -3.42
CA ARG A 129 2.75 -6.26 -2.24
C ARG A 129 3.81 -7.28 -2.64
N PRO A 130 5.01 -7.23 -2.04
CA PRO A 130 6.01 -8.29 -2.19
C PRO A 130 5.44 -9.65 -1.76
N ALA A 131 5.74 -10.72 -2.52
CA ALA A 131 5.23 -12.06 -2.23
C ALA A 131 5.70 -12.63 -0.88
N GLU A 132 6.85 -12.13 -0.38
CA GLU A 132 7.45 -12.54 0.89
C GLU A 132 6.73 -11.91 2.12
N TRP A 133 5.87 -10.90 1.91
CA TRP A 133 5.13 -10.26 2.98
C TRP A 133 3.85 -11.01 3.31
N GLN A 134 3.42 -10.91 4.56
CA GLN A 134 2.12 -11.40 5.01
C GLN A 134 0.95 -10.69 4.30
N ASN A 135 -0.28 -11.15 4.53
CA ASN A 135 -1.47 -10.51 3.98
C ASN A 135 -1.57 -9.05 4.45
N ASP A 136 -2.05 -8.20 3.57
CA ASP A 136 -2.39 -6.81 3.86
C ASP A 136 -3.50 -6.71 4.93
N ILE A 137 -3.62 -5.54 5.52
CA ILE A 137 -4.57 -5.28 6.63
C ILE A 137 -6.02 -5.58 6.21
N ILE A 138 -6.44 -5.13 5.04
CA ILE A 138 -7.81 -5.34 4.54
C ILE A 138 -8.10 -6.82 4.29
N THR A 139 -7.16 -7.53 3.66
CA THR A 139 -7.34 -8.98 3.43
C THR A 139 -7.37 -9.75 4.75
N ALA A 140 -6.50 -9.40 5.70
CA ALA A 140 -6.49 -10.02 7.03
C ALA A 140 -7.81 -9.75 7.78
N ALA A 141 -8.28 -8.50 7.78
CA ALA A 141 -9.55 -8.12 8.41
C ALA A 141 -10.76 -8.83 7.76
N ARG A 142 -10.76 -8.96 6.42
CA ARG A 142 -11.79 -9.70 5.68
C ARG A 142 -11.82 -11.18 6.07
N GLN A 143 -10.65 -11.82 6.16
CA GLN A 143 -10.54 -13.22 6.57
C GLN A 143 -11.01 -13.45 8.00
N ALA A 144 -10.85 -12.45 8.87
CA ALA A 144 -11.36 -12.49 10.24
C ALA A 144 -12.86 -12.13 10.37
N GLY A 145 -13.53 -11.72 9.28
CA GLY A 145 -14.93 -11.27 9.31
C GLY A 145 -15.12 -9.86 9.89
N ASN A 146 -14.06 -9.05 9.93
CA ASN A 146 -14.06 -7.69 10.45
C ASN A 146 -14.38 -6.65 9.36
N ASN A 147 -15.29 -6.98 8.45
CA ASN A 147 -15.82 -6.08 7.45
C ASN A 147 -17.20 -5.58 7.85
N VAL A 148 -17.50 -4.33 7.52
CA VAL A 148 -18.80 -3.70 7.71
C VAL A 148 -19.30 -3.25 6.35
N SER A 149 -20.46 -3.75 5.93
CA SER A 149 -21.08 -3.37 4.67
C SER A 149 -21.96 -2.14 4.84
N GLY A 150 -22.07 -1.33 3.81
CA GLY A 150 -22.96 -0.16 3.77
C GLY A 150 -22.27 1.18 3.75
N GLY A 151 -23.05 2.25 3.98
CA GLY A 151 -22.57 3.63 4.01
C GLY A 151 -21.92 3.99 5.35
N ILE A 152 -21.32 5.17 5.42
CA ILE A 152 -20.85 5.75 6.69
C ILE A 152 -22.09 6.33 7.39
N THR A 153 -22.64 5.60 8.35
CA THR A 153 -23.77 5.96 9.20
C THR A 153 -23.36 5.84 10.67
N TYR A 154 -24.20 6.31 11.59
CA TYR A 154 -23.94 6.14 13.01
C TYR A 154 -23.83 4.67 13.39
N ASP A 155 -24.76 3.83 12.93
CA ASP A 155 -24.81 2.40 13.24
C ASP A 155 -23.62 1.64 12.66
N THR A 156 -23.18 1.98 11.42
CA THR A 156 -21.99 1.34 10.84
C THR A 156 -20.69 1.76 11.48
N LEU A 157 -20.66 2.88 12.20
CA LEU A 157 -19.49 3.35 12.96
C LEU A 157 -19.51 2.83 14.39
N MET A 158 -20.62 3.09 15.13
CA MET A 158 -20.73 2.97 16.58
C MET A 158 -21.69 1.85 17.03
N GLY A 159 -22.44 1.25 16.10
CA GLY A 159 -23.40 0.18 16.43
C GLY A 159 -22.73 -1.11 16.88
N GLU A 160 -23.53 -2.07 17.38
CA GLU A 160 -23.07 -3.35 17.93
C GLU A 160 -22.24 -4.17 16.93
N ASP A 161 -22.59 -4.15 15.64
CA ASP A 161 -21.82 -4.75 14.53
C ASP A 161 -21.03 -3.71 13.72
N GLY A 162 -20.84 -2.53 14.30
CA GLY A 162 -20.15 -1.41 13.65
C GLY A 162 -18.64 -1.56 13.60
N LEU A 163 -18.00 -0.58 12.97
CA LEU A 163 -16.56 -0.56 12.72
C LEU A 163 -15.72 -0.67 13.99
N LEU A 164 -16.07 0.10 15.04
CA LEU A 164 -15.34 0.08 16.31
C LEU A 164 -15.58 -1.23 17.06
N SER A 165 -16.84 -1.69 17.16
CA SER A 165 -17.22 -2.92 17.82
C SER A 165 -16.50 -4.15 17.25
N LYS A 166 -16.28 -4.23 15.92
CA LYS A 166 -15.52 -5.33 15.30
C LYS A 166 -14.09 -5.43 15.83
N VAL A 167 -13.42 -4.29 16.06
CA VAL A 167 -12.05 -4.27 16.63
C VAL A 167 -12.09 -4.62 18.13
N GLU A 168 -13.05 -4.07 18.87
CA GLU A 168 -13.22 -4.29 20.31
C GLU A 168 -13.56 -5.75 20.61
N ASN A 169 -14.40 -6.37 19.81
CA ASN A 169 -14.73 -7.81 19.91
C ASN A 169 -13.50 -8.70 19.68
N CYS A 170 -12.48 -8.21 18.95
CA CYS A 170 -11.19 -8.87 18.86
C CYS A 170 -10.29 -8.64 20.09
N GLY A 171 -10.74 -7.89 21.09
CA GLY A 171 -10.00 -7.60 22.31
C GLY A 171 -8.96 -6.48 22.18
N TYR A 172 -9.13 -5.59 21.20
CA TYR A 172 -8.23 -4.45 20.97
C TYR A 172 -9.00 -3.13 21.05
N ALA A 173 -8.41 -2.14 21.73
CA ALA A 173 -8.92 -0.77 21.65
C ALA A 173 -8.49 -0.12 20.33
N VAL A 174 -9.40 0.66 19.73
CA VAL A 174 -9.08 1.46 18.55
C VAL A 174 -8.20 2.63 18.95
N ASP A 175 -7.04 2.79 18.32
CA ASP A 175 -6.11 3.89 18.56
C ASP A 175 -5.95 4.82 17.34
N GLY A 176 -6.54 4.46 16.21
CA GLY A 176 -6.53 5.29 15.02
C GLY A 176 -7.54 4.82 13.98
N VAL A 177 -7.94 5.78 13.16
CA VAL A 177 -8.84 5.55 12.03
C VAL A 177 -8.24 6.19 10.79
N VAL A 178 -8.12 5.42 9.72
CA VAL A 178 -7.68 5.93 8.41
C VAL A 178 -8.87 5.91 7.47
N ALA A 179 -9.18 7.03 6.86
CA ALA A 179 -10.37 7.17 6.03
C ALA A 179 -10.07 7.88 4.71
N ALA A 180 -10.86 7.57 3.69
CA ALA A 180 -10.85 8.32 2.45
C ALA A 180 -11.20 9.79 2.68
N MET A 181 -10.63 10.71 1.89
CA MET A 181 -10.95 12.14 1.99
C MET A 181 -12.45 12.41 1.80
N THR A 182 -13.13 11.63 0.96
CA THR A 182 -14.58 11.69 0.73
C THR A 182 -15.41 11.35 1.98
N ALA A 183 -14.86 10.58 2.91
CA ALA A 183 -15.51 10.23 4.17
C ALA A 183 -15.82 11.48 5.06
N LYS A 184 -15.02 12.54 4.92
CA LYS A 184 -15.28 13.82 5.63
C LYS A 184 -16.67 14.38 5.35
N ALA A 185 -17.11 14.29 4.08
CA ALA A 185 -18.44 14.76 3.70
C ALA A 185 -19.54 13.86 4.28
N SER A 186 -19.34 12.56 4.23
CA SER A 186 -20.28 11.58 4.80
C SER A 186 -20.43 11.75 6.32
N LEU A 187 -19.32 11.92 7.05
CA LEU A 187 -19.36 12.16 8.50
C LEU A 187 -20.17 13.42 8.87
N ARG A 188 -19.93 14.53 8.16
CA ARG A 188 -20.70 15.77 8.39
C ARG A 188 -22.18 15.64 8.03
N GLY A 189 -22.51 14.69 7.18
CA GLY A 189 -23.89 14.39 6.75
C GLY A 189 -24.67 13.52 7.71
N ILE A 190 -24.04 12.93 8.74
CA ILE A 190 -24.72 12.07 9.71
C ILE A 190 -25.62 12.93 10.61
N LYS A 191 -26.92 12.61 10.61
CA LYS A 191 -27.95 13.32 11.37
C LYS A 191 -28.78 12.33 12.18
N ASP A 192 -29.37 12.80 13.28
CA ASP A 192 -30.38 12.09 14.02
C ASP A 192 -31.75 12.12 13.30
N GLU A 193 -32.75 11.42 13.84
CA GLU A 193 -34.13 11.41 13.31
C GLU A 193 -34.77 12.81 13.29
N ASN A 194 -34.31 13.73 14.11
CA ASN A 194 -34.80 15.12 14.16
C ASN A 194 -34.01 16.06 13.24
N GLY A 195 -33.03 15.54 12.48
CA GLY A 195 -32.22 16.31 11.54
C GLY A 195 -31.02 17.06 12.17
N HIS A 196 -30.71 16.82 13.46
CA HIS A 196 -29.55 17.42 14.09
C HIS A 196 -28.28 16.65 13.70
N PRO A 197 -27.17 17.34 13.41
CA PRO A 197 -25.92 16.68 13.06
C PRO A 197 -25.36 15.96 14.30
N LEU A 198 -25.10 14.65 14.16
CA LEU A 198 -24.50 13.84 15.22
C LEU A 198 -22.97 14.02 15.25
N TYR A 199 -22.35 14.22 14.11
CA TYR A 199 -20.93 14.52 14.02
C TYR A 199 -20.73 16.03 13.92
N THR A 200 -20.53 16.67 15.07
CA THR A 200 -20.33 18.12 15.16
C THR A 200 -18.84 18.44 15.21
N LYS A 201 -18.46 19.47 14.46
CA LYS A 201 -17.13 20.02 14.49
C LYS A 201 -17.23 21.54 14.75
N ASP A 202 -16.36 22.06 15.61
CA ASP A 202 -16.28 23.49 15.83
C ASP A 202 -15.93 24.20 14.52
N MET A 203 -16.76 25.14 14.11
CA MET A 203 -16.56 25.92 12.89
C MET A 203 -15.47 26.99 13.05
N GLN A 204 -15.12 27.34 14.28
CA GLN A 204 -14.17 28.42 14.60
C GLN A 204 -12.78 27.90 15.00
N GLY A 205 -12.65 26.61 15.28
CA GLY A 205 -11.41 25.98 15.74
C GLY A 205 -10.84 24.93 14.79
N ALA A 206 -9.52 24.73 14.83
CA ALA A 206 -8.81 23.67 14.14
C ALA A 206 -8.91 22.35 14.91
N THR A 207 -10.14 21.92 15.26
CA THR A 207 -10.33 20.65 15.98
C THR A 207 -10.01 19.48 15.06
N PRO A 208 -9.08 18.58 15.42
CA PRO A 208 -8.78 17.40 14.62
C PRO A 208 -10.00 16.47 14.53
N TYR A 209 -10.11 15.73 13.44
CA TYR A 209 -11.14 14.71 13.32
C TYR A 209 -10.83 13.56 14.29
N ALA A 210 -11.80 13.16 15.09
CA ALA A 210 -11.72 12.01 15.98
C ALA A 210 -13.03 11.22 15.95
N LEU A 211 -12.95 9.92 16.14
CA LEU A 211 -14.08 9.02 16.28
C LEU A 211 -13.90 8.26 17.60
N ASP A 212 -14.83 8.44 18.55
CA ASP A 212 -14.75 7.87 19.89
C ASP A 212 -13.38 8.11 20.57
N GLY A 213 -12.84 9.31 20.46
CA GLY A 213 -11.53 9.67 20.99
C GLY A 213 -10.33 9.20 20.17
N ALA A 214 -10.50 8.28 19.23
CA ALA A 214 -9.44 7.86 18.33
C ALA A 214 -9.22 8.90 17.21
N PRO A 215 -7.98 9.35 16.95
CA PRO A 215 -7.68 10.32 15.91
C PRO A 215 -7.94 9.72 14.53
N MET A 216 -8.46 10.56 13.62
CA MET A 216 -8.72 10.19 12.23
C MET A 216 -7.67 10.79 11.32
N PHE A 217 -7.15 9.95 10.42
CA PHE A 217 -6.15 10.32 9.41
C PHE A 217 -6.76 10.18 8.02
N PHE A 218 -6.46 11.16 7.17
CA PHE A 218 -6.94 11.19 5.79
C PHE A 218 -5.73 11.26 4.87
N PRO A 219 -5.30 10.13 4.28
CA PRO A 219 -4.18 10.11 3.36
C PRO A 219 -4.42 11.05 2.18
N GLU A 220 -3.50 11.99 1.97
CA GLU A 220 -3.55 12.95 0.86
C GLU A 220 -2.54 12.59 -0.26
N ASN A 221 -1.79 11.51 -0.07
CA ASN A 221 -0.78 11.02 -1.02
C ASN A 221 -1.36 10.06 -2.09
N GLY A 222 -2.69 9.92 -2.18
CA GLY A 222 -3.35 9.04 -3.15
C GLY A 222 -3.19 7.54 -2.86
N SER A 223 -2.73 7.17 -1.65
CA SER A 223 -2.55 5.76 -1.28
C SER A 223 -3.85 5.04 -0.94
N PHE A 224 -4.90 5.76 -0.54
CA PHE A 224 -6.14 5.18 -0.06
C PHE A 224 -7.05 4.74 -1.22
N ASP A 225 -7.30 3.44 -1.31
CA ASP A 225 -8.15 2.86 -2.36
C ASP A 225 -9.62 2.90 -1.97
N THR A 226 -10.34 3.89 -2.48
CA THR A 226 -11.76 4.11 -2.24
C THR A 226 -12.67 3.07 -2.89
N SER A 227 -12.15 2.25 -3.82
CA SER A 227 -12.90 1.17 -4.45
C SER A 227 -12.97 -0.09 -3.59
N VAL A 228 -12.11 -0.20 -2.57
CA VAL A 228 -12.06 -1.34 -1.63
C VAL A 228 -12.67 -0.99 -0.30
N ALA A 229 -12.25 0.14 0.28
CA ALA A 229 -12.69 0.57 1.59
C ALA A 229 -13.01 2.06 1.62
N ARG A 230 -13.89 2.46 2.52
CA ARG A 230 -14.17 3.86 2.84
C ARG A 230 -13.42 4.33 4.06
N MET A 231 -13.24 3.42 5.03
CA MET A 231 -12.63 3.69 6.31
C MET A 231 -12.03 2.41 6.87
N VAL A 232 -10.91 2.53 7.54
CA VAL A 232 -10.21 1.45 8.25
C VAL A 232 -9.97 1.93 9.68
N ALA A 233 -10.43 1.19 10.66
CA ALA A 233 -10.16 1.45 12.08
C ALA A 233 -9.37 0.30 12.67
N GLY A 234 -8.55 0.58 13.68
CA GLY A 234 -7.82 -0.47 14.34
C GLY A 234 -6.83 0.00 15.38
N ASN A 235 -6.07 -0.95 15.89
CA ASN A 235 -4.95 -0.70 16.78
C ASN A 235 -3.64 -0.70 15.98
N PHE A 236 -3.23 0.46 15.51
CA PHE A 236 -2.03 0.62 14.70
C PHE A 236 -0.73 0.38 15.49
N LYS A 237 -0.76 0.41 16.83
CA LYS A 237 0.40 0.02 17.66
C LYS A 237 0.75 -1.46 17.51
N GLN A 238 -0.21 -2.29 17.07
CA GLN A 238 0.05 -3.69 16.73
C GLN A 238 0.71 -3.86 15.36
N LEU A 239 0.66 -2.85 14.49
CA LEU A 239 1.39 -2.84 13.24
C LEU A 239 2.84 -2.45 13.53
N VAL A 240 3.76 -3.38 13.39
CA VAL A 240 5.19 -3.13 13.58
C VAL A 240 5.91 -3.10 12.24
N TYR A 241 6.85 -2.17 12.10
CA TYR A 241 7.71 -2.10 10.93
C TYR A 241 9.15 -1.82 11.31
N ALA A 242 10.08 -2.25 10.46
CA ALA A 242 11.50 -1.98 10.63
C ALA A 242 12.12 -1.62 9.29
N ILE A 243 13.01 -0.64 9.31
CA ILE A 243 13.76 -0.17 8.16
C ILE A 243 15.10 -0.92 8.13
N ARG A 244 15.42 -1.54 6.99
CA ARG A 244 16.73 -2.15 6.76
C ARG A 244 17.71 -1.15 6.14
N GLN A 245 17.26 -0.39 5.15
CA GLN A 245 18.01 0.65 4.47
C GLN A 245 17.07 1.84 4.28
N ASP A 246 17.49 2.97 4.81
CA ASP A 246 16.79 4.22 4.62
C ASP A 246 16.90 4.67 3.16
N ILE A 247 16.18 5.69 2.79
CA ILE A 247 16.16 6.21 1.43
C ILE A 247 17.59 6.58 1.02
N ASP A 248 18.13 5.82 0.08
CA ASP A 248 19.46 6.03 -0.53
C ASP A 248 19.29 6.54 -1.95
N VAL A 249 19.85 7.72 -2.20
CA VAL A 249 19.75 8.41 -3.49
C VAL A 249 21.12 8.36 -4.15
N LYS A 250 21.17 7.80 -5.37
CA LYS A 250 22.40 7.74 -6.18
C LYS A 250 22.15 8.33 -7.55
N ILE A 251 23.07 9.22 -7.96
CA ILE A 251 23.11 9.73 -9.33
C ILE A 251 23.94 8.76 -10.18
N LEU A 252 23.37 8.33 -11.29
CA LEU A 252 23.99 7.45 -12.27
C LEU A 252 24.23 8.26 -13.55
N ASP A 253 25.45 8.28 -14.04
CA ASP A 253 25.89 8.97 -15.25
C ASP A 253 26.26 8.02 -16.40
N GLN A 254 26.64 6.77 -16.07
CA GLN A 254 27.16 5.80 -17.03
C GLN A 254 26.44 4.45 -16.92
N ALA A 255 25.11 4.48 -16.86
CA ALA A 255 24.30 3.27 -16.74
C ALA A 255 23.46 3.02 -18.00
N VAL A 256 23.13 1.76 -18.22
CA VAL A 256 22.14 1.33 -19.22
C VAL A 256 20.87 0.92 -18.48
N ILE A 257 19.76 1.52 -18.85
CA ILE A 257 18.44 1.22 -18.29
C ILE A 257 17.69 0.34 -19.28
N GLN A 258 17.28 -0.84 -18.84
CA GLN A 258 16.55 -1.82 -19.63
C GLN A 258 15.10 -1.92 -19.15
N ASP A 259 14.21 -2.22 -20.08
CA ASP A 259 12.84 -2.61 -19.71
C ASP A 259 12.87 -3.92 -18.91
N PRO A 260 12.25 -4.00 -17.73
CA PRO A 260 12.29 -5.19 -16.89
C PRO A 260 11.60 -6.40 -17.52
N ALA A 261 10.64 -6.22 -18.42
CA ALA A 261 9.90 -7.30 -19.06
C ALA A 261 10.60 -7.80 -20.35
N THR A 262 10.96 -6.88 -21.27
CA THR A 262 11.52 -7.24 -22.58
C THR A 262 13.04 -7.35 -22.58
N LYS A 263 13.71 -6.77 -21.57
CA LYS A 263 15.18 -6.63 -21.48
C LYS A 263 15.80 -5.76 -22.58
N ASP A 264 14.98 -5.08 -23.36
CA ASP A 264 15.47 -4.12 -24.34
C ASP A 264 16.06 -2.89 -23.66
N ILE A 265 17.09 -2.30 -24.27
CA ILE A 265 17.70 -1.07 -23.79
C ILE A 265 16.72 0.08 -24.06
N VAL A 266 16.21 0.71 -23.00
CA VAL A 266 15.34 1.90 -23.09
C VAL A 266 16.17 3.16 -23.11
N PHE A 267 17.17 3.26 -22.23
CA PHE A 267 18.06 4.40 -22.13
C PHE A 267 19.51 3.91 -21.99
N ASN A 268 20.40 4.53 -22.74
CA ASN A 268 21.85 4.43 -22.55
C ASN A 268 22.34 5.81 -22.12
N LEU A 269 22.54 6.02 -20.83
CA LEU A 269 22.79 7.34 -20.25
C LEU A 269 24.01 8.01 -20.88
N ALA A 270 25.11 7.25 -21.07
CA ALA A 270 26.34 7.78 -21.63
C ALA A 270 26.25 8.17 -23.12
N GLN A 271 25.39 7.52 -23.91
CA GLN A 271 25.21 7.83 -25.34
C GLN A 271 24.16 8.90 -25.61
N GLN A 272 23.28 9.14 -24.62
CA GLN A 272 22.14 10.05 -24.75
C GLN A 272 22.33 11.33 -23.92
N ASP A 273 23.51 11.52 -23.32
CA ASP A 273 23.84 12.64 -22.43
C ASP A 273 22.75 12.83 -21.34
N MET A 274 22.50 11.74 -20.57
CA MET A 274 21.50 11.70 -19.54
C MET A 274 22.11 11.29 -18.21
N ILE A 275 21.56 11.79 -17.14
CA ILE A 275 21.74 11.23 -15.78
C ILE A 275 20.47 10.55 -15.29
N ALA A 276 20.61 9.62 -14.38
CA ALA A 276 19.46 9.00 -13.73
C ALA A 276 19.59 9.08 -12.21
N LEU A 277 18.52 9.52 -11.55
CA LEU A 277 18.38 9.49 -10.12
C LEU A 277 17.82 8.12 -9.72
N ARG A 278 18.63 7.30 -9.04
CA ARG A 278 18.19 6.01 -8.49
C ARG A 278 17.94 6.17 -7.00
N VAL A 279 16.71 5.90 -6.59
CA VAL A 279 16.32 5.89 -5.17
C VAL A 279 15.96 4.47 -4.77
N THR A 280 16.53 4.01 -3.65
CA THR A 280 16.26 2.69 -3.08
C THR A 280 15.87 2.81 -1.62
N PHE A 281 14.87 2.03 -1.20
CA PHE A 281 14.39 1.94 0.17
C PHE A 281 14.09 0.49 0.51
N ARG A 282 14.45 0.05 1.73
CA ARG A 282 14.20 -1.33 2.17
C ARG A 282 13.55 -1.34 3.53
N MET A 283 12.39 -1.98 3.63
CA MET A 283 11.68 -2.15 4.89
C MET A 283 10.97 -3.51 4.97
N GLY A 284 10.64 -3.91 6.19
CA GLY A 284 9.75 -5.03 6.48
C GLY A 284 8.69 -4.62 7.49
N TRP A 285 7.54 -5.27 7.47
CA TRP A 285 6.46 -5.04 8.42
C TRP A 285 5.78 -6.36 8.82
N ALA A 286 5.07 -6.35 9.94
CA ALA A 286 4.29 -7.48 10.41
C ALA A 286 3.18 -7.05 11.39
N LEU A 287 2.17 -7.93 11.54
CA LEU A 287 1.17 -7.90 12.60
C LEU A 287 1.48 -9.03 13.60
N PRO A 288 2.13 -8.75 14.73
CA PRO A 288 2.49 -9.78 15.71
C PRO A 288 1.26 -10.46 16.35
N ASN A 289 0.19 -9.73 16.57
CA ASN A 289 -1.05 -10.20 17.23
C ASN A 289 -0.76 -11.03 18.48
N PRO A 290 -0.16 -10.46 19.54
CA PRO A 290 0.13 -11.20 20.76
C PRO A 290 -1.16 -11.64 21.44
N ALA A 291 -1.14 -12.82 22.09
CA ALA A 291 -2.22 -13.27 22.94
C ALA A 291 -2.44 -12.28 24.09
N THR A 292 -3.70 -11.90 24.33
CA THR A 292 -4.11 -11.02 25.41
C THR A 292 -5.12 -11.74 26.31
N ARG A 293 -5.51 -11.17 27.45
CA ARG A 293 -6.55 -11.75 28.31
C ARG A 293 -7.95 -11.67 27.69
N LEU A 294 -8.16 -10.80 26.70
CA LEU A 294 -9.42 -10.60 26.01
C LEU A 294 -9.52 -11.45 24.72
N ASN A 295 -8.39 -11.88 24.17
CA ASN A 295 -8.34 -12.77 23.04
C ASN A 295 -7.24 -13.83 23.25
N ASP A 296 -7.40 -14.99 22.70
CA ASP A 296 -6.49 -16.13 22.82
C ASP A 296 -5.49 -16.21 21.65
N GLY A 297 -5.29 -15.13 20.93
CA GLY A 297 -4.18 -15.00 20.02
C GLY A 297 -4.55 -14.69 18.56
N ARG A 298 -3.80 -15.27 17.66
CA ARG A 298 -3.57 -14.86 16.27
C ARG A 298 -4.75 -14.93 15.29
N VAL A 299 -5.86 -15.53 15.69
CA VAL A 299 -7.06 -15.61 14.86
C VAL A 299 -7.76 -14.25 14.77
N ASN A 300 -7.56 -13.41 15.78
CA ASN A 300 -8.18 -12.09 15.86
C ASN A 300 -7.28 -11.00 15.25
N VAL A 301 -7.81 -10.24 14.33
CA VAL A 301 -7.09 -9.15 13.65
C VAL A 301 -7.49 -7.82 14.28
N PRO A 302 -6.50 -6.96 14.69
CA PRO A 302 -6.78 -5.70 15.37
C PRO A 302 -7.27 -4.58 14.43
N PHE A 303 -7.86 -4.94 13.30
CA PHE A 303 -8.34 -4.01 12.29
C PHE A 303 -9.71 -4.43 11.78
N ALA A 304 -10.53 -3.42 11.47
CA ALA A 304 -11.80 -3.57 10.79
C ALA A 304 -11.93 -2.47 9.71
N TYR A 305 -12.79 -2.67 8.72
CA TYR A 305 -12.97 -1.70 7.66
C TYR A 305 -14.42 -1.62 7.19
N ILE A 306 -14.82 -0.44 6.71
CA ILE A 306 -16.09 -0.25 6.01
C ILE A 306 -15.83 -0.46 4.53
N GLU A 307 -16.59 -1.36 3.92
CA GLU A 307 -16.49 -1.67 2.50
C GLU A 307 -16.87 -0.47 1.62
N ALA A 308 -16.33 -0.43 0.42
CA ALA A 308 -16.77 0.51 -0.60
C ALA A 308 -18.25 0.30 -0.92
N ALA A 309 -18.91 1.36 -1.44
CA ALA A 309 -20.35 1.29 -1.79
C ALA A 309 -20.68 0.27 -2.88
N THR A 310 -19.72 0.00 -3.73
CA THR A 310 -19.81 -1.05 -4.76
C THR A 310 -19.14 -2.29 -4.17
N ALA A 311 -19.85 -3.40 -4.12
CA ALA A 311 -19.28 -4.67 -3.66
C ALA A 311 -17.99 -4.94 -4.46
N TYR A 312 -16.87 -5.02 -3.73
CA TYR A 312 -15.59 -5.33 -4.34
C TYR A 312 -15.57 -6.81 -4.69
N THR A 313 -15.77 -7.13 -5.94
CA THR A 313 -15.61 -8.49 -6.45
C THR A 313 -14.28 -8.62 -7.16
N THR A 314 -13.44 -9.52 -6.69
CA THR A 314 -12.30 -10.00 -7.47
C THR A 314 -12.76 -11.16 -8.33
N GLN A 315 -12.28 -11.18 -9.56
CA GLN A 315 -12.45 -12.30 -10.48
C GLN A 315 -11.14 -13.07 -10.59
N SER A 316 -11.23 -14.38 -10.62
CA SER A 316 -10.06 -15.23 -10.80
C SER A 316 -9.60 -15.17 -12.25
N VAL A 317 -8.35 -14.76 -12.45
CA VAL A 317 -7.68 -14.74 -13.76
C VAL A 317 -6.65 -15.85 -13.79
N THR A 318 -6.89 -16.85 -14.60
CA THR A 318 -6.02 -18.03 -14.72
C THR A 318 -5.16 -17.92 -15.96
N PHE A 319 -3.87 -17.70 -15.79
CA PHE A 319 -2.89 -17.76 -16.87
C PHE A 319 -2.46 -19.22 -17.10
N THR A 320 -2.59 -19.69 -18.32
CA THR A 320 -2.10 -21.00 -18.76
C THR A 320 -0.95 -20.78 -19.73
N VAL A 321 0.26 -21.08 -19.29
CA VAL A 321 1.49 -20.85 -20.06
C VAL A 321 1.97 -22.16 -20.71
N LYS A 322 2.13 -22.14 -22.03
CA LYS A 322 2.59 -23.28 -22.84
C LYS A 322 3.75 -22.87 -23.75
N SER A 323 4.64 -23.81 -24.05
CA SER A 323 5.63 -23.70 -25.12
C SER A 323 5.61 -24.98 -25.95
N ALA A 324 5.43 -24.87 -27.26
CA ALA A 324 5.27 -26.01 -28.17
C ALA A 324 4.22 -27.03 -27.66
N SER A 325 3.06 -26.55 -27.23
CA SER A 325 1.92 -27.31 -26.69
C SER A 325 2.16 -28.01 -25.34
N LYS A 326 3.31 -27.84 -24.69
CA LYS A 326 3.61 -28.36 -23.35
C LYS A 326 3.43 -27.28 -22.30
N ALA A 327 2.91 -27.63 -21.13
CA ALA A 327 2.87 -26.75 -19.96
C ALA A 327 4.29 -26.31 -19.57
N VAL A 328 4.45 -25.06 -19.19
CA VAL A 328 5.72 -24.51 -18.73
C VAL A 328 5.63 -24.27 -17.22
N GLU A 329 6.34 -25.09 -16.47
CA GLU A 329 6.49 -24.93 -15.03
C GLU A 329 7.50 -23.83 -14.70
N GLY A 330 7.26 -23.04 -13.63
CA GLY A 330 8.18 -22.02 -13.16
C GLY A 330 8.24 -20.74 -14.00
N ALA A 331 7.40 -20.60 -15.04
CA ALA A 331 7.30 -19.35 -15.79
C ALA A 331 6.84 -18.21 -14.89
N ALA A 332 7.56 -17.09 -14.92
CA ALA A 332 7.20 -15.88 -14.18
C ALA A 332 6.10 -15.13 -14.93
N VAL A 333 4.91 -15.07 -14.38
CA VAL A 333 3.78 -14.25 -14.85
C VAL A 333 3.72 -12.99 -14.00
N ASN A 334 3.93 -11.85 -14.62
CA ASN A 334 3.80 -10.53 -13.98
C ASN A 334 2.53 -9.86 -14.47
N VAL A 335 1.66 -9.50 -13.54
CA VAL A 335 0.43 -8.75 -13.82
C VAL A 335 0.45 -7.48 -12.98
N ASN A 336 0.55 -6.35 -13.62
CA ASN A 336 0.59 -5.03 -12.96
C ASN A 336 1.58 -4.95 -11.78
N GLY A 337 2.77 -5.57 -11.94
CA GLY A 337 3.82 -5.58 -10.91
C GLY A 337 3.74 -6.73 -9.90
N SER A 338 2.64 -7.49 -9.87
CA SER A 338 2.53 -8.73 -9.07
C SER A 338 3.05 -9.92 -9.86
N ILE A 339 4.04 -10.65 -9.31
CA ILE A 339 4.67 -11.79 -10.00
C ILE A 339 4.29 -13.09 -9.31
N LYS A 340 3.78 -14.04 -10.09
CA LYS A 340 3.58 -15.45 -9.66
C LYS A 340 4.27 -16.39 -10.64
N LYS A 341 4.78 -17.51 -10.14
CA LYS A 341 5.33 -18.58 -10.97
C LYS A 341 4.25 -19.61 -11.29
N THR A 342 4.27 -20.13 -12.50
CA THR A 342 3.38 -21.22 -12.90
C THR A 342 3.74 -22.54 -12.19
N GLY A 343 2.71 -23.30 -11.82
CA GLY A 343 2.85 -24.65 -11.29
C GLY A 343 3.23 -25.69 -12.34
N ALA A 344 3.28 -26.96 -11.94
CA ALA A 344 3.59 -28.10 -12.84
C ALA A 344 2.59 -28.24 -14.00
N ASP A 345 1.37 -27.76 -13.84
CA ASP A 345 0.32 -27.71 -14.86
C ASP A 345 0.45 -26.49 -15.81
N GLY A 346 1.45 -25.64 -15.59
CA GLY A 346 1.68 -24.41 -16.34
C GLY A 346 0.68 -23.29 -16.00
N THR A 347 -0.02 -23.36 -14.86
CA THR A 347 -1.01 -22.34 -14.49
C THR A 347 -0.52 -21.40 -13.39
N ALA A 348 -0.95 -20.14 -13.45
CA ALA A 348 -0.81 -19.14 -12.40
C ALA A 348 -2.13 -18.38 -12.24
N VAL A 349 -2.66 -18.28 -11.02
CA VAL A 349 -3.95 -17.69 -10.72
C VAL A 349 -3.78 -16.36 -9.99
N PHE A 350 -4.46 -15.32 -10.47
CA PHE A 350 -4.53 -13.99 -9.88
C PHE A 350 -5.98 -13.62 -9.59
N ASP A 351 -6.23 -13.00 -8.44
CA ASP A 351 -7.52 -12.44 -8.11
C ASP A 351 -7.47 -10.94 -8.39
N LEU A 352 -8.11 -10.52 -9.48
CA LEU A 352 -8.08 -9.16 -10.00
C LEU A 352 -9.49 -8.54 -10.00
N ARG A 353 -9.55 -7.22 -9.88
CA ARG A 353 -10.79 -6.43 -10.03
C ARG A 353 -11.16 -6.33 -11.50
N ALA A 354 -12.38 -5.85 -11.76
CA ALA A 354 -12.73 -5.40 -13.10
C ALA A 354 -11.79 -4.25 -13.53
N GLY A 355 -11.26 -4.34 -14.75
CA GLY A 355 -10.30 -3.38 -15.32
C GLY A 355 -9.32 -4.03 -16.29
N ASP A 356 -8.48 -3.21 -16.89
CA ASP A 356 -7.45 -3.63 -17.84
C ASP A 356 -6.09 -3.72 -17.15
N TYR A 357 -5.43 -4.87 -17.27
CA TYR A 357 -4.16 -5.16 -16.63
C TYR A 357 -3.10 -5.54 -17.65
N PRO A 358 -2.02 -4.77 -17.78
CA PRO A 358 -0.86 -5.20 -18.56
C PRO A 358 -0.21 -6.39 -17.87
N TYR A 359 0.16 -7.39 -18.67
CA TYR A 359 0.91 -8.55 -18.18
C TYR A 359 2.13 -8.85 -19.03
N SER A 360 3.12 -9.49 -18.41
CA SER A 360 4.25 -10.09 -19.08
C SER A 360 4.54 -11.49 -18.56
N VAL A 361 4.92 -12.39 -19.45
CA VAL A 361 5.25 -13.77 -19.12
C VAL A 361 6.65 -14.11 -19.60
N GLN A 362 7.48 -14.63 -18.72
CA GLN A 362 8.87 -14.97 -19.00
C GLN A 362 9.20 -16.40 -18.48
N ALA A 363 9.93 -17.17 -19.26
CA ALA A 363 10.45 -18.46 -18.85
C ALA A 363 11.84 -18.71 -19.46
N ASP A 364 12.65 -19.53 -18.81
CA ASP A 364 14.00 -19.86 -19.28
C ASP A 364 13.97 -20.53 -20.65
N GLY A 365 14.82 -20.06 -21.57
CA GLY A 365 14.89 -20.55 -22.95
C GLY A 365 13.70 -20.19 -23.85
N CYS A 366 12.86 -19.22 -23.42
CA CYS A 366 11.73 -18.71 -24.19
C CYS A 366 11.81 -17.21 -24.35
N ARG A 367 11.24 -16.68 -25.44
CA ARG A 367 11.08 -15.25 -25.63
C ARG A 367 9.97 -14.73 -24.74
N PRO A 368 10.17 -13.59 -24.05
CA PRO A 368 9.12 -12.97 -23.24
C PRO A 368 7.90 -12.59 -24.10
N THR A 369 6.72 -12.73 -23.53
CA THR A 369 5.46 -12.33 -24.16
C THR A 369 4.74 -11.34 -23.27
N THR A 370 4.21 -10.28 -23.86
CA THR A 370 3.44 -9.23 -23.17
C THR A 370 2.03 -9.15 -23.73
N GLY A 371 1.09 -8.65 -22.95
CA GLY A 371 -0.28 -8.43 -23.37
C GLY A 371 -1.07 -7.64 -22.33
N THR A 372 -2.35 -7.46 -22.60
CA THR A 372 -3.31 -6.86 -21.65
C THR A 372 -4.45 -7.84 -21.44
N VAL A 373 -4.85 -8.04 -20.20
CA VAL A 373 -6.05 -8.80 -19.86
C VAL A 373 -7.11 -7.85 -19.35
N THR A 374 -8.31 -7.92 -19.95
CA THR A 374 -9.49 -7.21 -19.49
C THR A 374 -10.28 -8.13 -18.58
N VAL A 375 -10.46 -7.70 -17.33
CA VAL A 375 -11.26 -8.41 -16.32
C VAL A 375 -12.60 -7.71 -16.21
N ALA A 376 -13.66 -8.45 -16.46
CA ALA A 376 -15.06 -8.03 -16.25
C ALA A 376 -15.64 -8.75 -15.02
N ASP A 377 -16.93 -9.05 -15.02
CA ASP A 377 -17.65 -9.65 -13.88
C ASP A 377 -17.58 -11.20 -13.83
N ALA A 378 -16.64 -11.82 -14.56
CA ALA A 378 -16.47 -13.26 -14.61
C ALA A 378 -14.99 -13.67 -14.57
N ALA A 379 -14.73 -14.93 -14.19
CA ALA A 379 -13.40 -15.51 -14.25
C ALA A 379 -12.85 -15.51 -15.69
N VAL A 380 -11.59 -15.10 -15.86
CA VAL A 380 -10.96 -14.92 -17.18
C VAL A 380 -9.82 -15.91 -17.36
N PRO A 381 -9.93 -16.87 -18.30
CA PRO A 381 -8.79 -17.71 -18.71
C PRO A 381 -7.91 -16.94 -19.71
N VAL A 382 -6.62 -16.90 -19.49
CA VAL A 382 -5.62 -16.28 -20.38
C VAL A 382 -4.65 -17.36 -20.84
N ALA A 383 -4.70 -17.69 -22.12
CA ALA A 383 -3.74 -18.64 -22.71
C ALA A 383 -2.54 -17.88 -23.29
N VAL A 384 -1.35 -18.23 -22.82
CA VAL A 384 -0.08 -17.62 -23.29
C VAL A 384 0.79 -18.72 -23.90
N THR A 385 1.21 -18.49 -25.14
CA THR A 385 2.15 -19.39 -25.84
C THR A 385 3.50 -18.72 -25.99
N LEU A 386 4.51 -19.30 -25.36
CA LEU A 386 5.89 -18.82 -25.45
C LEU A 386 6.61 -19.44 -26.64
N ALA A 387 7.23 -18.61 -27.47
CA ALA A 387 8.16 -19.06 -28.50
C ALA A 387 9.52 -19.39 -27.90
N LYS A 388 10.20 -20.44 -28.38
CA LYS A 388 11.58 -20.72 -27.98
C LYS A 388 12.49 -19.56 -28.43
N ALA A 389 13.47 -19.26 -27.58
CA ALA A 389 14.46 -18.21 -27.84
C ALA A 389 15.37 -18.55 -29.03
#